data_0bf7548b3979b13e2bc67c1c2761675f
#
_entry.id   0bf7548b3979b13e2bc67c1c2761675f
#
_cell.length_a   1.000
_cell.length_b   1.000
_cell.length_c   1.000
_cell.angle_alpha   90.00
_cell.angle_beta   90.00
_cell.angle_gamma   90.00
#
_symmetry.space_group_name_H-M   'P 1'
#
loop_
_entity.id
_entity.type
_entity.pdbx_description
1 polymer ?
#
loop_
_entity_poly.entity_id
_entity_poly.type
_entity_poly.pdbx_seq_one_letter_code
_entity_poly.pdbx_strand_id
1 'polypeptide(L)'
;MSTAYDLEIYDALEALPGDFHTLFAKAGRQSVFHTWTWYANFVESVLLPGDRLRIYALRSSSGEPRAVLVTQHAAPRPFSVRKLRSLSNYYSPLFGPVVDPDDPESESLLTALAKAIARDRCRWDQIYLNPLATEPRGFDALLRALRGQGFLVDRFFSFGNWYVPVGSQTFEQYVQGRPRTGARQRKKLLASPRFGFSLVTRPQDVERAMADYERVYRSSWKTGEPYPSFMPGLARRCAEQGWLRLGIAYLDGEPAAAQLWIVADGTASIFKVAYDQRFAKESPGTLLTSLLMEHVVDRDKVSVVDYLAGDDGYKKDWMSQRRERWGIVAFNPRTLRGLLCAARHFGGRAARRVRQRLIPSASAPANAK
;
A
#
# COMPACT_ATOMS: atom_id res chain seq x y z
N MET A 1 -3.16 35.51 -0.37
CA MET A 1 -2.75 35.50 -1.78
C MET A 1 -2.86 34.09 -2.28
N SER A 2 -3.56 33.81 -3.39
CA SER A 2 -3.65 32.43 -3.93
C SER A 2 -2.30 32.11 -4.56
N THR A 3 -1.56 31.18 -3.99
CA THR A 3 -0.31 30.70 -4.59
C THR A 3 -0.64 30.10 -5.96
N ALA A 4 -0.09 30.67 -7.01
CA ALA A 4 -0.27 30.13 -8.36
C ALA A 4 0.71 28.98 -8.53
N TYR A 5 0.19 27.81 -8.94
CA TYR A 5 1.00 26.66 -9.31
C TYR A 5 0.88 26.42 -10.81
N ASP A 6 2.00 26.13 -11.45
CA ASP A 6 2.02 25.70 -12.85
C ASP A 6 1.70 24.20 -12.91
N LEU A 7 0.74 23.85 -13.77
CA LEU A 7 0.28 22.48 -13.97
C LEU A 7 0.89 21.91 -15.23
N GLU A 8 1.54 20.78 -15.08
CA GLU A 8 2.00 19.92 -16.17
C GLU A 8 1.30 18.56 -16.07
N ILE A 9 1.04 17.92 -17.21
CA ILE A 9 0.37 16.61 -17.26
C ILE A 9 1.19 15.69 -18.14
N TYR A 10 1.52 14.51 -17.62
CA TYR A 10 2.32 13.49 -18.28
C TYR A 10 1.55 12.19 -18.42
N ASP A 11 1.88 11.39 -19.42
CA ASP A 11 1.30 10.07 -19.70
C ASP A 11 2.29 8.90 -19.55
N ALA A 12 3.54 9.22 -19.18
CA ALA A 12 4.59 8.27 -18.83
C ALA A 12 5.34 8.75 -17.59
N LEU A 13 5.79 7.82 -16.75
CA LEU A 13 6.52 8.15 -15.53
C LEU A 13 7.89 8.74 -15.88
N GLU A 14 8.54 8.20 -16.91
CA GLU A 14 9.83 8.62 -17.42
C GLU A 14 9.80 10.00 -18.10
N ALA A 15 8.63 10.49 -18.45
CA ALA A 15 8.44 11.84 -18.99
C ALA A 15 8.50 12.94 -17.92
N LEU A 16 8.39 12.57 -16.63
CA LEU A 16 8.58 13.53 -15.54
C LEU A 16 10.04 14.02 -15.53
N PRO A 17 10.28 15.33 -15.49
CA PRO A 17 11.63 15.90 -15.36
C PRO A 17 12.37 15.36 -14.14
N GLY A 18 13.70 15.20 -14.27
CA GLY A 18 14.54 14.56 -13.24
C GLY A 18 14.54 15.25 -11.88
N ASP A 19 14.22 16.54 -11.83
CA ASP A 19 14.13 17.30 -10.58
C ASP A 19 12.97 16.83 -9.68
N PHE A 20 11.93 16.20 -10.24
CA PHE A 20 10.87 15.58 -9.46
C PHE A 20 11.36 14.40 -8.61
N HIS A 21 12.47 13.75 -8.94
CA HIS A 21 13.03 12.68 -8.11
C HIS A 21 13.32 13.16 -6.67
N THR A 22 13.71 14.41 -6.49
CA THR A 22 13.91 15.00 -5.16
C THR A 22 12.60 15.04 -4.37
N LEU A 23 11.47 15.36 -5.02
CA LEU A 23 10.15 15.34 -4.37
C LEU A 23 9.74 13.93 -3.97
N PHE A 24 9.96 12.92 -4.84
CA PHE A 24 9.71 11.51 -4.50
C PHE A 24 10.58 11.04 -3.34
N ALA A 25 11.85 11.48 -3.27
CA ALA A 25 12.73 11.15 -2.15
C ALA A 25 12.24 11.76 -0.83
N LYS A 26 11.78 13.01 -0.84
CA LYS A 26 11.19 13.66 0.34
C LYS A 26 9.90 12.97 0.79
N ALA A 27 8.98 12.67 -0.14
CA ALA A 27 7.74 11.95 0.14
C ALA A 27 8.00 10.52 0.65
N GLY A 28 9.08 9.91 0.17
CA GLY A 28 9.57 8.59 0.59
C GLY A 28 9.83 8.51 2.10
N ARG A 29 10.28 9.61 2.73
CA ARG A 29 10.48 9.68 4.19
C ARG A 29 9.20 9.35 4.98
N GLN A 30 8.04 9.64 4.42
CA GLN A 30 6.77 9.30 5.04
C GLN A 30 6.34 7.86 4.70
N SER A 31 6.60 7.42 3.47
CA SER A 31 6.21 6.07 3.03
C SER A 31 6.95 5.64 1.77
N VAL A 32 7.50 4.44 1.79
CA VAL A 32 8.12 3.79 0.61
C VAL A 32 7.15 3.71 -0.59
N PHE A 33 5.85 3.69 -0.34
CA PHE A 33 4.81 3.65 -1.38
C PHE A 33 4.61 4.98 -2.10
N HIS A 34 5.29 6.05 -1.69
CA HIS A 34 5.34 7.34 -2.36
C HIS A 34 6.67 7.58 -3.09
N THR A 35 7.56 6.58 -3.16
CA THR A 35 8.86 6.70 -3.81
C THR A 35 8.78 6.45 -5.32
N TRP A 36 9.76 7.00 -6.05
CA TRP A 36 9.98 6.68 -7.46
C TRP A 36 10.17 5.18 -7.68
N THR A 37 10.97 4.54 -6.85
CA THR A 37 11.25 3.09 -6.87
C THR A 37 9.97 2.25 -6.88
N TRP A 38 9.00 2.61 -6.02
CA TRP A 38 7.70 1.96 -5.97
C TRP A 38 6.89 2.14 -7.26
N TYR A 39 6.74 3.39 -7.72
CA TYR A 39 5.96 3.68 -8.92
C TYR A 39 6.58 3.09 -10.18
N ALA A 40 7.92 3.14 -10.32
CA ALA A 40 8.61 2.55 -11.46
C ALA A 40 8.38 1.04 -11.53
N ASN A 41 8.52 0.30 -10.40
CA ASN A 41 8.22 -1.12 -10.37
C ASN A 41 6.76 -1.42 -10.73
N PHE A 42 5.84 -0.56 -10.24
CA PHE A 42 4.41 -0.73 -10.49
C PHE A 42 4.07 -0.54 -11.98
N VAL A 43 4.60 0.50 -12.60
CA VAL A 43 4.37 0.79 -14.04
C VAL A 43 4.91 -0.34 -14.91
N GLU A 44 6.13 -0.81 -14.68
CA GLU A 44 6.73 -1.89 -15.46
C GLU A 44 6.00 -3.24 -15.32
N SER A 45 5.47 -3.51 -14.13
CA SER A 45 5.01 -4.86 -13.81
C SER A 45 3.50 -5.04 -13.86
N VAL A 46 2.72 -3.96 -13.70
CA VAL A 46 1.28 -4.04 -13.44
C VAL A 46 0.43 -3.33 -14.48
N LEU A 47 0.98 -2.33 -15.18
CA LEU A 47 0.23 -1.58 -16.17
C LEU A 47 -0.12 -2.49 -17.35
N LEU A 48 -1.41 -2.75 -17.56
CA LEU A 48 -1.88 -3.66 -18.61
C LEU A 48 -1.92 -2.98 -19.98
N PRO A 49 -1.81 -3.73 -21.07
CA PRO A 49 -2.09 -3.20 -22.42
C PRO A 49 -3.48 -2.58 -22.46
N GLY A 50 -3.56 -1.29 -22.75
CA GLY A 50 -4.82 -0.53 -22.75
C GLY A 50 -5.06 0.33 -21.52
N ASP A 51 -4.29 0.18 -20.44
CA ASP A 51 -4.19 1.18 -19.40
C ASP A 51 -3.28 2.34 -19.84
N ARG A 52 -3.56 3.52 -19.34
CA ARG A 52 -2.78 4.75 -19.62
C ARG A 52 -2.52 5.46 -18.32
N LEU A 53 -1.34 6.01 -18.17
CA LEU A 53 -1.02 6.90 -17.07
C LEU A 53 -1.65 8.30 -17.31
N ARG A 54 -1.96 8.96 -16.21
CA ARG A 54 -2.30 10.36 -16.16
C ARG A 54 -1.68 10.96 -14.90
N ILE A 55 -0.59 11.67 -15.07
CA ILE A 55 0.22 12.18 -13.97
C ILE A 55 0.03 13.69 -13.94
N TYR A 56 -0.51 14.20 -12.84
CA TYR A 56 -0.65 15.63 -12.60
C TYR A 56 0.55 16.08 -11.77
N ALA A 57 1.34 17.00 -12.30
CA ALA A 57 2.52 17.55 -11.66
C ALA A 57 2.35 19.05 -11.45
N LEU A 58 2.63 19.53 -10.26
CA LEU A 58 2.57 20.94 -9.90
C LEU A 58 3.96 21.49 -9.60
N ARG A 59 4.24 22.67 -10.14
CA ARG A 59 5.40 23.46 -9.80
C ARG A 59 4.98 24.77 -9.13
N SER A 60 5.87 25.30 -8.31
CA SER A 60 5.75 26.69 -7.84
C SER A 60 5.99 27.66 -8.99
N SER A 61 5.68 28.93 -8.80
CA SER A 61 6.03 30.01 -9.75
C SER A 61 7.52 30.17 -9.98
N SER A 62 8.37 29.67 -9.06
CA SER A 62 9.84 29.58 -9.24
C SER A 62 10.30 28.34 -10.00
N GLY A 63 9.37 27.46 -10.43
CA GLY A 63 9.67 26.24 -11.17
C GLY A 63 9.98 25.02 -10.30
N GLU A 64 9.91 25.10 -8.98
CA GLU A 64 10.21 23.99 -8.07
C GLU A 64 9.08 22.95 -8.07
N PRO A 65 9.40 21.62 -8.15
CA PRO A 65 8.43 20.55 -7.97
C PRO A 65 7.76 20.59 -6.58
N ARG A 66 6.43 20.64 -6.55
CA ARG A 66 5.66 20.76 -5.30
C ARG A 66 4.71 19.60 -5.04
N ALA A 67 4.08 19.04 -6.07
CA ALA A 67 3.20 17.89 -5.93
C ALA A 67 3.14 17.05 -7.19
N VAL A 68 2.97 15.72 -7.03
CA VAL A 68 2.66 14.80 -8.12
C VAL A 68 1.51 13.88 -7.70
N LEU A 69 0.55 13.68 -8.59
CA LEU A 69 -0.49 12.67 -8.42
C LEU A 69 -0.43 11.67 -9.57
N VAL A 70 0.03 10.46 -9.27
CA VAL A 70 0.19 9.40 -10.27
C VAL A 70 -1.11 8.60 -10.38
N THR A 71 -1.81 8.75 -11.50
CA THR A 71 -3.09 8.09 -11.74
C THR A 71 -3.08 7.30 -13.04
N GLN A 72 -4.11 6.48 -13.23
CA GLN A 72 -4.30 5.67 -14.42
C GLN A 72 -5.77 5.71 -14.89
N HIS A 73 -5.96 5.42 -16.15
CA HIS A 73 -7.28 5.22 -16.75
C HIS A 73 -7.23 4.18 -17.87
N ALA A 74 -8.34 3.53 -18.15
CA ALA A 74 -8.44 2.68 -19.34
C ALA A 74 -8.40 3.52 -20.61
N ALA A 75 -7.90 2.96 -21.71
CA ALA A 75 -8.00 3.60 -23.01
C ALA A 75 -9.45 3.96 -23.31
N PRO A 76 -9.72 5.16 -23.89
CA PRO A 76 -11.06 5.61 -24.18
C PRO A 76 -11.78 4.62 -25.12
N ARG A 77 -13.01 4.27 -24.76
CA ARG A 77 -13.91 3.47 -25.62
C ARG A 77 -15.21 4.24 -25.82
N PRO A 78 -15.84 4.12 -26.98
CA PRO A 78 -17.15 4.73 -27.20
C PRO A 78 -18.12 4.33 -26.07
N PHE A 79 -18.88 5.29 -25.58
CA PHE A 79 -19.90 5.09 -24.53
C PHE A 79 -19.41 4.59 -23.16
N SER A 80 -18.11 4.38 -22.95
CA SER A 80 -17.58 4.00 -21.62
C SER A 80 -17.51 5.18 -20.65
N VAL A 81 -17.58 4.90 -19.36
CA VAL A 81 -17.32 5.86 -18.28
C VAL A 81 -15.83 6.19 -18.25
N ARG A 82 -15.50 7.47 -18.36
CA ARG A 82 -14.12 7.96 -18.23
C ARG A 82 -13.77 8.02 -16.76
N LYS A 83 -13.05 7.00 -16.30
CA LYS A 83 -12.72 6.82 -14.90
C LYS A 83 -11.24 7.07 -14.66
N LEU A 84 -10.92 8.09 -13.87
CA LEU A 84 -9.60 8.33 -13.33
C LEU A 84 -9.43 7.51 -12.06
N ARG A 85 -8.38 6.70 -11.99
CA ARG A 85 -8.10 5.83 -10.82
C ARG A 85 -6.71 6.11 -10.28
N SER A 86 -6.52 5.92 -8.98
CA SER A 86 -5.18 5.79 -8.42
C SER A 86 -4.36 4.74 -9.17
N LEU A 87 -3.05 4.98 -9.34
CA LEU A 87 -2.13 3.93 -9.78
C LEU A 87 -1.90 2.98 -8.59
N SER A 88 -2.83 2.08 -8.37
CA SER A 88 -2.84 1.15 -7.25
C SER A 88 -3.63 -0.11 -7.56
N ASN A 89 -3.30 -1.19 -6.89
CA ASN A 89 -4.04 -2.45 -6.90
C ASN A 89 -3.90 -3.15 -5.53
N TYR A 90 -4.13 -4.47 -5.46
CA TYR A 90 -4.02 -5.24 -4.22
C TYR A 90 -2.59 -5.29 -3.61
N TYR A 91 -1.55 -4.92 -4.37
CA TYR A 91 -0.20 -4.74 -3.82
C TYR A 91 -0.03 -3.43 -3.07
N SER A 92 -0.89 -2.45 -3.33
CA SER A 92 -0.72 -1.09 -2.80
C SER A 92 -1.38 -0.93 -1.44
N PRO A 93 -0.63 -0.91 -0.34
CA PRO A 93 -1.23 -0.68 0.99
C PRO A 93 -1.47 0.80 1.26
N LEU A 94 -0.88 1.67 0.44
CA LEU A 94 -1.04 3.12 0.52
C LEU A 94 -0.91 3.73 -0.89
N PHE A 95 -1.74 4.70 -1.16
CA PHE A 95 -1.68 5.62 -2.29
C PHE A 95 -1.91 7.04 -1.78
N GLY A 96 -1.42 8.03 -2.50
CA GLY A 96 -1.68 9.43 -2.21
C GLY A 96 -0.92 10.36 -3.16
N PRO A 97 -1.20 11.66 -3.08
CA PRO A 97 -0.35 12.66 -3.69
C PRO A 97 1.07 12.58 -3.13
N VAL A 98 2.05 12.63 -4.02
CA VAL A 98 3.47 12.75 -3.67
C VAL A 98 3.72 14.24 -3.40
N VAL A 99 3.93 14.56 -2.13
CA VAL A 99 4.21 15.92 -1.65
C VAL A 99 5.29 15.85 -0.59
N ASP A 100 6.02 16.92 -0.36
CA ASP A 100 6.92 16.99 0.79
C ASP A 100 6.07 16.94 2.08
N PRO A 101 6.30 15.97 2.98
CA PRO A 101 5.50 15.83 4.21
C PRO A 101 5.60 17.07 5.13
N ASP A 102 6.67 17.83 5.00
CA ASP A 102 6.92 19.04 5.79
C ASP A 102 6.43 20.32 5.08
N ASP A 103 5.77 20.19 3.91
CA ASP A 103 5.29 21.34 3.14
C ASP A 103 4.11 22.03 3.85
N PRO A 104 4.24 23.29 4.28
CA PRO A 104 3.19 24.02 4.97
C PRO A 104 1.99 24.33 4.08
N GLU A 105 2.15 24.29 2.73
CA GLU A 105 1.10 24.57 1.76
C GLU A 105 0.39 23.29 1.26
N SER A 106 0.56 22.15 1.93
CA SER A 106 0.04 20.85 1.51
C SER A 106 -1.47 20.88 1.17
N GLU A 107 -2.32 21.58 1.93
CA GLU A 107 -3.75 21.73 1.62
C GLU A 107 -3.99 22.53 0.34
N SER A 108 -3.20 23.56 0.08
CA SER A 108 -3.26 24.35 -1.15
C SER A 108 -2.87 23.52 -2.37
N LEU A 109 -1.84 22.67 -2.23
CA LEU A 109 -1.41 21.73 -3.28
C LEU A 109 -2.52 20.72 -3.61
N LEU A 110 -3.21 20.16 -2.60
CA LEU A 110 -4.35 19.26 -2.81
C LEU A 110 -5.50 19.97 -3.54
N THR A 111 -5.74 21.24 -3.22
CA THR A 111 -6.75 22.05 -3.89
C THR A 111 -6.37 22.31 -5.36
N ALA A 112 -5.09 22.57 -5.62
CA ALA A 112 -4.59 22.76 -6.99
C ALA A 112 -4.66 21.47 -7.81
N LEU A 113 -4.33 20.30 -7.23
CA LEU A 113 -4.51 18.99 -7.88
C LEU A 113 -5.98 18.70 -8.19
N ALA A 114 -6.89 18.95 -7.25
CA ALA A 114 -8.33 18.77 -7.50
C ALA A 114 -8.83 19.69 -8.63
N LYS A 115 -8.36 20.95 -8.68
CA LYS A 115 -8.63 21.89 -9.77
C LYS A 115 -8.07 21.42 -11.10
N ALA A 116 -6.85 20.85 -11.11
CA ALA A 116 -6.22 20.27 -12.28
C ALA A 116 -7.07 19.12 -12.86
N ILE A 117 -7.51 18.19 -12.01
CA ILE A 117 -8.39 17.09 -12.41
C ILE A 117 -9.73 17.61 -12.97
N ALA A 118 -10.33 18.60 -12.33
CA ALA A 118 -11.62 19.16 -12.74
C ALA A 118 -11.54 19.88 -14.11
N ARG A 119 -10.39 20.46 -14.44
CA ARG A 119 -10.13 21.18 -15.70
C ARG A 119 -9.51 20.32 -16.79
N ASP A 120 -9.23 19.06 -16.49
CA ASP A 120 -8.64 18.15 -17.47
C ASP A 120 -9.51 18.01 -18.71
N ARG A 121 -8.87 18.07 -19.88
CA ARG A 121 -9.53 17.91 -21.19
C ARG A 121 -10.27 16.58 -21.32
N CYS A 122 -9.83 15.54 -20.61
CA CYS A 122 -10.50 14.24 -20.56
C CYS A 122 -11.90 14.32 -19.93
N ARG A 123 -12.22 15.36 -19.15
CA ARG A 123 -13.53 15.58 -18.51
C ARG A 123 -14.02 14.31 -17.80
N TRP A 124 -13.25 13.85 -16.82
CA TRP A 124 -13.52 12.62 -16.07
C TRP A 124 -14.97 12.55 -15.57
N ASP A 125 -15.64 11.43 -15.82
CA ASP A 125 -16.99 11.17 -15.33
C ASP A 125 -16.95 10.70 -13.86
N GLN A 126 -15.90 9.94 -13.50
CA GLN A 126 -15.68 9.39 -12.16
C GLN A 126 -14.20 9.46 -11.80
N ILE A 127 -13.93 9.80 -10.54
CA ILE A 127 -12.60 9.72 -9.91
C ILE A 127 -12.67 8.67 -8.82
N TYR A 128 -11.65 7.79 -8.73
CA TYR A 128 -11.57 6.72 -7.74
C TYR A 128 -10.15 6.63 -7.19
N LEU A 129 -9.96 7.14 -5.98
CA LEU A 129 -8.65 7.18 -5.32
C LEU A 129 -8.67 6.27 -4.09
N ASN A 130 -7.77 5.28 -4.07
CA ASN A 130 -7.73 4.24 -3.05
C ASN A 130 -6.40 3.46 -3.11
N PRO A 131 -5.83 3.02 -1.98
CA PRO A 131 -6.17 3.33 -0.59
C PRO A 131 -5.44 4.59 -0.10
N LEU A 132 -6.14 5.45 0.62
CA LEU A 132 -5.60 6.70 1.15
C LEU A 132 -5.40 6.62 2.66
N ALA A 133 -4.38 7.31 3.19
CA ALA A 133 -4.23 7.56 4.61
C ALA A 133 -5.25 8.61 5.07
N THR A 134 -5.88 8.38 6.21
CA THR A 134 -6.77 9.36 6.85
C THR A 134 -6.02 10.31 7.79
N GLU A 135 -4.77 9.99 8.08
CA GLU A 135 -3.87 10.72 8.96
C GLU A 135 -2.62 11.18 8.19
N PRO A 136 -2.16 12.34 8.42
CA PRO A 136 -2.73 13.56 8.98
C PRO A 136 -3.68 14.21 7.96
N ARG A 137 -4.46 15.19 8.32
CA ARG A 137 -5.54 15.97 7.66
C ARG A 137 -5.70 15.96 6.12
N GLY A 138 -4.74 15.39 5.36
CA GLY A 138 -4.72 15.38 3.89
C GLY A 138 -5.94 14.72 3.24
N PHE A 139 -6.51 13.67 3.86
CA PHE A 139 -7.69 12.98 3.33
C PHE A 139 -8.92 13.91 3.29
N ASP A 140 -9.21 14.59 4.40
CA ASP A 140 -10.35 15.51 4.47
C ASP A 140 -10.13 16.76 3.62
N ALA A 141 -8.88 17.23 3.50
CA ALA A 141 -8.53 18.33 2.60
C ALA A 141 -8.78 17.95 1.13
N LEU A 142 -8.40 16.76 0.71
CA LEU A 142 -8.66 16.27 -0.66
C LEU A 142 -10.17 16.09 -0.92
N LEU A 143 -10.94 15.60 0.08
CA LEU A 143 -12.40 15.53 0.01
C LEU A 143 -13.02 16.92 -0.19
N ARG A 144 -12.61 17.90 0.63
CA ARG A 144 -13.08 19.30 0.51
C ARG A 144 -12.70 19.89 -0.84
N ALA A 145 -11.46 19.67 -1.27
CA ALA A 145 -10.94 20.17 -2.54
C ALA A 145 -11.76 19.67 -3.73
N LEU A 146 -12.04 18.37 -3.81
CA LEU A 146 -12.86 17.79 -4.88
C LEU A 146 -14.31 18.32 -4.84
N ARG A 147 -14.91 18.46 -3.66
CA ARG A 147 -16.25 19.07 -3.50
C ARG A 147 -16.26 20.53 -3.97
N GLY A 148 -15.23 21.30 -3.62
CA GLY A 148 -15.05 22.68 -4.04
C GLY A 148 -14.93 22.85 -5.55
N GLN A 149 -14.52 21.80 -6.28
CA GLN A 149 -14.54 21.76 -7.75
C GLN A 149 -15.90 21.31 -8.33
N GLY A 150 -16.90 21.08 -7.49
CA GLY A 150 -18.26 20.71 -7.90
C GLY A 150 -18.49 19.23 -8.17
N PHE A 151 -17.60 18.34 -7.72
CA PHE A 151 -17.84 16.90 -7.77
C PHE A 151 -18.80 16.48 -6.64
N LEU A 152 -19.62 15.46 -6.91
CA LEU A 152 -20.38 14.73 -5.90
C LEU A 152 -19.45 13.68 -5.29
N VAL A 153 -19.02 13.88 -4.03
CA VAL A 153 -17.93 13.11 -3.41
C VAL A 153 -18.44 12.26 -2.25
N ASP A 154 -18.05 11.00 -2.25
CA ASP A 154 -18.26 10.06 -1.16
C ASP A 154 -16.95 9.39 -0.76
N ARG A 155 -16.92 8.82 0.45
CA ARG A 155 -15.81 8.04 0.97
C ARG A 155 -16.25 6.61 1.27
N PHE A 156 -15.32 5.67 1.18
CA PHE A 156 -15.57 4.28 1.51
C PHE A 156 -14.38 3.69 2.27
N PHE A 157 -14.67 2.77 3.17
CA PHE A 157 -13.65 2.00 3.87
C PHE A 157 -12.95 1.03 2.91
N SER A 158 -11.61 0.99 2.94
CA SER A 158 -10.80 0.05 2.17
C SER A 158 -10.43 -1.17 3.00
N PHE A 159 -9.62 -0.96 4.02
CA PHE A 159 -9.17 -2.01 4.93
C PHE A 159 -8.58 -1.44 6.21
N GLY A 160 -8.44 -2.30 7.23
CA GLY A 160 -7.66 -2.02 8.41
C GLY A 160 -6.18 -2.34 8.19
N ASN A 161 -5.32 -1.56 8.84
CA ASN A 161 -3.88 -1.69 8.78
C ASN A 161 -3.32 -1.78 10.19
N TRP A 162 -2.72 -2.91 10.52
CA TRP A 162 -2.13 -3.19 11.81
C TRP A 162 -0.65 -2.80 11.82
N TYR A 163 -0.21 -2.11 12.87
CA TYR A 163 1.19 -1.69 13.04
C TYR A 163 1.57 -1.62 14.53
N VAL A 164 2.86 -1.52 14.79
CA VAL A 164 3.39 -1.32 16.15
C VAL A 164 4.52 -0.30 16.12
N PRO A 165 4.43 0.79 16.89
CA PRO A 165 5.60 1.60 17.21
C PRO A 165 6.48 0.80 18.18
N VAL A 166 7.73 0.56 17.81
CA VAL A 166 8.72 -0.14 18.62
C VAL A 166 9.69 0.84 19.30
N GLY A 167 9.86 2.04 18.73
CA GLY A 167 10.69 3.08 19.31
C GLY A 167 12.12 2.62 19.56
N SER A 168 12.61 2.82 20.79
CA SER A 168 13.96 2.38 21.23
C SER A 168 13.97 1.03 21.93
N GLN A 169 12.87 0.27 21.92
CA GLN A 169 12.79 -1.04 22.56
C GLN A 169 13.71 -2.04 21.85
N THR A 170 14.27 -2.97 22.63
CA THR A 170 14.89 -4.18 22.05
C THR A 170 13.81 -5.19 21.69
N PHE A 171 14.16 -6.17 20.83
CA PHE A 171 13.24 -7.26 20.52
C PHE A 171 12.80 -8.04 21.76
N GLU A 172 13.69 -8.26 22.71
CA GLU A 172 13.37 -8.92 23.99
C GLU A 172 12.31 -8.15 24.77
N GLN A 173 12.45 -6.82 24.87
CA GLN A 173 11.44 -5.96 25.51
C GLN A 173 10.12 -5.96 24.75
N TYR A 174 10.18 -5.95 23.42
CA TYR A 174 9.00 -6.01 22.55
C TYR A 174 8.19 -7.29 22.77
N VAL A 175 8.83 -8.45 22.93
CA VAL A 175 8.12 -9.73 23.11
C VAL A 175 7.63 -9.98 24.54
N GLN A 176 8.15 -9.26 25.54
CA GLN A 176 7.69 -9.34 26.91
C GLN A 176 6.19 -8.97 26.98
N GLY A 177 5.39 -9.85 27.59
CA GLY A 177 3.93 -9.64 27.72
C GLY A 177 3.11 -9.98 26.45
N ARG A 178 3.71 -10.53 25.40
CA ARG A 178 3.00 -10.98 24.19
C ARG A 178 2.79 -12.50 24.20
N PRO A 179 1.53 -12.97 24.28
CA PRO A 179 1.25 -14.39 24.57
C PRO A 179 1.56 -15.37 23.43
N ARG A 180 1.78 -14.90 22.19
CA ARG A 180 1.87 -15.78 21.01
C ARG A 180 3.09 -15.54 20.12
N THR A 181 4.15 -14.96 20.63
CA THR A 181 5.40 -14.78 19.85
C THR A 181 6.13 -16.10 19.56
N GLY A 182 5.55 -17.23 19.94
CA GLY A 182 6.12 -18.55 19.66
C GLY A 182 7.47 -18.80 20.35
N ALA A 183 7.79 -18.14 21.47
CA ALA A 183 9.11 -18.20 22.11
C ALA A 183 9.58 -19.63 22.38
N ARG A 184 8.70 -20.52 22.87
CA ARG A 184 9.03 -21.93 23.08
C ARG A 184 9.32 -22.66 21.78
N GLN A 185 8.47 -22.45 20.76
CA GLN A 185 8.63 -23.06 19.44
C GLN A 185 9.88 -22.53 18.76
N ARG A 186 10.13 -21.22 18.87
CA ARG A 186 11.34 -20.56 18.37
C ARG A 186 12.60 -21.21 18.97
N LYS A 187 12.68 -21.35 20.29
CA LYS A 187 13.81 -21.98 20.97
C LYS A 187 14.02 -23.42 20.49
N LYS A 188 12.92 -24.20 20.35
CA LYS A 188 12.97 -25.59 19.89
C LYS A 188 13.49 -25.69 18.45
N LEU A 189 12.99 -24.85 17.54
CA LEU A 189 13.38 -24.91 16.12
C LEU A 189 14.80 -24.40 15.89
N LEU A 190 15.21 -23.32 16.58
CA LEU A 190 16.57 -22.79 16.47
C LEU A 190 17.63 -23.77 17.02
N ALA A 191 17.26 -24.65 17.96
CA ALA A 191 18.13 -25.69 18.46
C ALA A 191 18.13 -26.96 17.57
N SER A 192 17.28 -27.02 16.57
CA SER A 192 17.15 -28.19 15.67
C SER A 192 18.16 -28.13 14.53
N PRO A 193 18.94 -29.21 14.28
CA PRO A 193 19.82 -29.27 13.11
C PRO A 193 19.08 -29.27 11.78
N ARG A 194 17.75 -29.50 11.78
CA ARG A 194 16.88 -29.46 10.62
C ARG A 194 16.58 -28.04 10.14
N PHE A 195 16.78 -27.04 11.00
CA PHE A 195 16.41 -25.66 10.74
C PHE A 195 17.56 -24.87 10.10
N GLY A 196 17.25 -24.15 9.02
CA GLY A 196 18.13 -23.17 8.38
C GLY A 196 17.42 -21.84 8.19
N PHE A 197 18.19 -20.75 8.18
CA PHE A 197 17.68 -19.41 7.93
C PHE A 197 18.61 -18.63 7.01
N SER A 198 18.04 -17.94 6.04
CA SER A 198 18.74 -17.00 5.16
C SER A 198 18.04 -15.65 5.18
N LEU A 199 18.81 -14.59 5.31
CA LEU A 199 18.36 -13.21 5.15
C LEU A 199 19.09 -12.57 3.97
N VAL A 200 18.35 -12.23 2.92
CA VAL A 200 18.87 -11.63 1.70
C VAL A 200 18.55 -10.14 1.68
N THR A 201 19.60 -9.36 1.49
CA THR A 201 19.54 -7.89 1.46
C THR A 201 20.23 -7.29 0.23
N ARG A 202 21.13 -8.05 -0.44
CA ARG A 202 21.99 -7.57 -1.53
C ARG A 202 21.44 -7.97 -2.90
N PRO A 203 21.59 -7.11 -3.92
CA PRO A 203 21.06 -7.36 -5.26
C PRO A 203 21.50 -8.68 -5.89
N GLN A 204 22.78 -9.07 -5.74
CA GLN A 204 23.35 -10.29 -6.33
C GLN A 204 22.74 -11.58 -5.79
N ASP A 205 22.13 -11.55 -4.60
CA ASP A 205 21.56 -12.74 -3.96
C ASP A 205 20.05 -12.87 -4.21
N VAL A 206 19.42 -11.85 -4.83
CA VAL A 206 17.95 -11.74 -4.98
C VAL A 206 17.39 -12.84 -5.87
N GLU A 207 18.01 -13.11 -7.01
CA GLU A 207 17.47 -14.06 -8.01
C GLU A 207 17.29 -15.46 -7.41
N ARG A 208 18.34 -15.97 -6.73
CA ARG A 208 18.30 -17.26 -6.05
C ARG A 208 17.24 -17.30 -4.96
N ALA A 209 17.18 -16.25 -4.12
CA ALA A 209 16.22 -16.19 -3.02
C ALA A 209 14.78 -16.07 -3.52
N MET A 210 14.55 -15.39 -4.64
CA MET A 210 13.22 -15.31 -5.27
C MET A 210 12.77 -16.65 -5.82
N ALA A 211 13.65 -17.50 -6.31
CA ALA A 211 13.29 -18.87 -6.69
C ALA A 211 12.77 -19.68 -5.49
N ASP A 212 13.41 -19.59 -4.32
CA ASP A 212 12.94 -20.23 -3.09
C ASP A 212 11.64 -19.60 -2.59
N TYR A 213 11.52 -18.26 -2.65
CA TYR A 213 10.27 -17.55 -2.33
C TYR A 213 9.10 -18.06 -3.18
N GLU A 214 9.30 -18.21 -4.49
CA GLU A 214 8.25 -18.68 -5.41
C GLU A 214 7.86 -20.13 -5.15
N ARG A 215 8.82 -21.00 -4.77
CA ARG A 215 8.54 -22.39 -4.36
C ARG A 215 7.62 -22.42 -3.13
N VAL A 216 7.94 -21.64 -2.09
CA VAL A 216 7.12 -21.51 -0.88
C VAL A 216 5.75 -20.94 -1.22
N TYR A 217 5.71 -19.89 -2.06
CA TYR A 217 4.46 -19.22 -2.40
C TYR A 217 3.49 -20.15 -3.14
N ARG A 218 3.99 -20.95 -4.10
CA ARG A 218 3.20 -21.96 -4.83
C ARG A 218 2.67 -23.09 -3.93
N SER A 219 3.43 -23.47 -2.89
CA SER A 219 3.05 -24.51 -1.92
C SER A 219 2.20 -23.97 -0.76
N SER A 220 1.90 -22.68 -0.74
CA SER A 220 1.10 -22.03 0.30
C SER A 220 -0.39 -22.09 -0.02
N TRP A 221 -1.23 -21.59 0.89
CA TRP A 221 -2.69 -21.45 0.69
C TRP A 221 -3.10 -20.32 -0.26
N LYS A 222 -2.15 -19.56 -0.75
CA LYS A 222 -2.42 -18.35 -1.56
C LYS A 222 -2.66 -18.69 -3.02
N THR A 223 -3.51 -17.87 -3.65
CA THR A 223 -3.66 -17.88 -5.11
C THR A 223 -2.39 -17.35 -5.77
N GLY A 224 -2.05 -17.86 -6.96
CA GLY A 224 -0.89 -17.38 -7.72
C GLY A 224 -0.90 -15.87 -7.94
N GLU A 225 0.28 -15.27 -8.01
CA GLU A 225 0.43 -13.83 -8.25
C GLU A 225 -0.04 -13.47 -9.67
N PRO A 226 -1.01 -12.54 -9.83
CA PRO A 226 -1.52 -12.16 -11.16
C PRO A 226 -0.51 -11.36 -11.99
N TYR A 227 0.55 -10.84 -11.36
CA TYR A 227 1.62 -10.07 -12.01
C TYR A 227 2.98 -10.70 -11.66
N PRO A 228 3.43 -11.73 -12.41
CA PRO A 228 4.60 -12.53 -12.04
C PRO A 228 5.90 -11.73 -11.91
N SER A 229 6.08 -10.66 -12.70
CA SER A 229 7.25 -9.80 -12.65
C SER A 229 7.28 -8.81 -11.48
N PHE A 230 6.15 -8.58 -10.80
CA PHE A 230 6.05 -7.56 -9.77
C PHE A 230 6.95 -7.85 -8.56
N MET A 231 6.86 -9.06 -8.00
CA MET A 231 7.63 -9.42 -6.79
C MET A 231 9.13 -9.49 -7.04
N PRO A 232 9.63 -10.13 -8.12
CA PRO A 232 11.05 -10.11 -8.46
C PRO A 232 11.58 -8.70 -8.72
N GLY A 233 10.84 -7.89 -9.47
CA GLY A 233 11.19 -6.49 -9.76
C GLY A 233 11.28 -5.65 -8.49
N LEU A 234 10.28 -5.77 -7.59
CA LEU A 234 10.28 -5.06 -6.31
C LEU A 234 11.45 -5.49 -5.42
N ALA A 235 11.72 -6.79 -5.31
CA ALA A 235 12.83 -7.31 -4.51
C ALA A 235 14.18 -6.76 -4.99
N ARG A 236 14.42 -6.77 -6.31
CA ARG A 236 15.66 -6.23 -6.90
C ARG A 236 15.81 -4.74 -6.61
N ARG A 237 14.79 -3.94 -6.91
CA ARG A 237 14.81 -2.49 -6.67
C ARG A 237 14.97 -2.14 -5.19
N CYS A 238 14.30 -2.87 -4.30
CA CYS A 238 14.48 -2.69 -2.86
C CYS A 238 15.90 -3.07 -2.40
N ALA A 239 16.50 -4.12 -2.98
CA ALA A 239 17.88 -4.48 -2.66
C ALA A 239 18.88 -3.42 -3.13
N GLU A 240 18.69 -2.84 -4.32
CA GLU A 240 19.49 -1.73 -4.85
C GLU A 240 19.45 -0.49 -3.95
N GLN A 241 18.32 -0.26 -3.28
CA GLN A 241 18.15 0.84 -2.31
C GLN A 241 18.58 0.47 -0.87
N GLY A 242 18.99 -0.77 -0.63
CA GLY A 242 19.29 -1.27 0.73
C GLY A 242 18.04 -1.52 1.60
N TRP A 243 16.86 -1.49 1.02
CA TRP A 243 15.57 -1.63 1.73
C TRP A 243 15.10 -3.07 1.89
N LEU A 244 15.66 -4.02 1.12
CA LEU A 244 15.20 -5.42 1.12
C LEU A 244 15.58 -6.14 2.41
N ARG A 245 14.60 -6.85 3.01
CA ARG A 245 14.80 -7.92 4.00
C ARG A 245 13.97 -9.12 3.55
N LEU A 246 14.57 -9.98 2.70
CA LEU A 246 13.94 -11.21 2.23
C LEU A 246 14.44 -12.37 3.09
N GLY A 247 13.57 -12.84 3.98
CA GLY A 247 13.86 -13.99 4.85
C GLY A 247 13.32 -15.26 4.25
N ILE A 248 14.16 -16.33 4.28
CA ILE A 248 13.75 -17.70 3.93
C ILE A 248 14.10 -18.61 5.11
N ALA A 249 13.12 -19.35 5.58
CA ALA A 249 13.32 -20.42 6.57
C ALA A 249 13.30 -21.76 5.87
N TYR A 250 14.27 -22.62 6.20
CA TYR A 250 14.41 -23.96 5.66
C TYR A 250 14.14 -25.00 6.76
N LEU A 251 13.54 -26.12 6.36
CA LEU A 251 13.41 -27.32 7.17
C LEU A 251 13.88 -28.51 6.34
N ASP A 252 14.84 -29.28 6.88
CA ASP A 252 15.47 -30.38 6.16
C ASP A 252 16.07 -30.00 4.78
N GLY A 253 16.59 -28.77 4.69
CA GLY A 253 17.14 -28.22 3.43
C GLY A 253 16.08 -27.70 2.43
N GLU A 254 14.78 -27.90 2.69
CA GLU A 254 13.68 -27.41 1.84
C GLU A 254 13.17 -26.05 2.33
N PRO A 255 12.86 -25.08 1.42
CA PRO A 255 12.30 -23.79 1.80
C PRO A 255 10.88 -23.97 2.34
N ALA A 256 10.70 -23.68 3.63
CA ALA A 256 9.46 -23.92 4.40
C ALA A 256 8.64 -22.65 4.63
N ALA A 257 9.29 -21.48 4.73
CA ALA A 257 8.60 -20.19 4.78
C ALA A 257 9.44 -19.10 4.12
N ALA A 258 8.76 -18.10 3.56
CA ALA A 258 9.39 -16.96 2.93
C ALA A 258 8.62 -15.67 3.27
N GLN A 259 9.36 -14.59 3.57
CA GLN A 259 8.78 -13.29 3.85
C GLN A 259 9.63 -12.19 3.21
N LEU A 260 8.97 -11.29 2.47
CA LEU A 260 9.59 -10.10 1.93
C LEU A 260 9.14 -8.89 2.76
N TRP A 261 10.10 -8.23 3.39
CA TRP A 261 9.90 -7.00 4.13
C TRP A 261 10.67 -5.87 3.46
N ILE A 262 10.14 -4.66 3.55
CA ILE A 262 10.75 -3.43 3.03
C ILE A 262 11.08 -2.54 4.22
N VAL A 263 12.35 -2.22 4.41
CA VAL A 263 12.83 -1.35 5.50
C VAL A 263 13.33 -0.05 4.91
N ALA A 264 12.60 1.03 5.15
CA ALA A 264 12.91 2.36 4.67
C ALA A 264 12.49 3.40 5.70
N ASP A 265 13.30 4.44 5.88
CA ASP A 265 13.02 5.59 6.75
C ASP A 265 12.45 5.20 8.14
N GLY A 266 13.13 4.27 8.81
CA GLY A 266 12.76 3.82 10.15
C GLY A 266 11.48 2.98 10.23
N THR A 267 10.92 2.56 9.10
CA THR A 267 9.72 1.71 9.04
C THR A 267 10.03 0.38 8.38
N ALA A 268 9.71 -0.74 9.05
CA ALA A 268 9.71 -2.07 8.46
C ALA A 268 8.30 -2.45 8.02
N SER A 269 8.09 -2.56 6.72
CA SER A 269 6.83 -2.96 6.10
C SER A 269 6.83 -4.45 5.80
N ILE A 270 5.96 -5.22 6.44
CA ILE A 270 5.78 -6.66 6.20
C ILE A 270 4.94 -6.84 4.93
N PHE A 271 5.63 -6.92 3.79
CA PHE A 271 4.95 -6.80 2.49
C PHE A 271 4.30 -8.12 2.05
N LYS A 272 5.01 -9.22 2.11
CA LYS A 272 4.48 -10.56 1.78
C LYS A 272 4.98 -11.60 2.76
N VAL A 273 4.07 -12.49 3.13
CA VAL A 273 4.36 -13.64 3.99
C VAL A 273 3.76 -14.89 3.38
N ALA A 274 4.50 -15.98 3.36
CA ALA A 274 4.03 -17.29 2.93
C ALA A 274 4.75 -18.40 3.69
N TYR A 275 4.10 -19.56 3.82
CA TYR A 275 4.73 -20.80 4.26
C TYR A 275 4.16 -21.99 3.50
N ASP A 276 4.95 -23.01 3.33
CA ASP A 276 4.55 -24.27 2.73
C ASP A 276 3.64 -25.04 3.69
N GLN A 277 2.44 -25.42 3.24
CA GLN A 277 1.43 -26.10 4.05
C GLN A 277 1.91 -27.44 4.60
N ARG A 278 2.88 -28.11 3.94
CA ARG A 278 3.49 -29.35 4.44
C ARG A 278 4.12 -29.19 5.80
N PHE A 279 4.66 -28.01 6.11
CA PHE A 279 5.34 -27.68 7.36
C PHE A 279 4.48 -26.86 8.34
N ALA A 280 3.15 -26.83 8.16
CA ALA A 280 2.25 -26.01 8.99
C ALA A 280 2.36 -26.33 10.50
N LYS A 281 2.62 -27.59 10.87
CA LYS A 281 2.75 -28.05 12.28
C LYS A 281 3.97 -27.45 12.97
N GLU A 282 5.03 -27.19 12.24
CA GLU A 282 6.28 -26.60 12.73
C GLU A 282 6.17 -25.07 12.86
N SER A 283 5.14 -24.46 12.29
CA SER A 283 4.89 -23.01 12.30
C SER A 283 6.08 -22.17 11.78
N PRO A 284 6.69 -22.52 10.61
CA PRO A 284 7.90 -21.85 10.13
C PRO A 284 7.64 -20.37 9.79
N GLY A 285 6.42 -20.00 9.40
CA GLY A 285 6.05 -18.62 9.16
C GLY A 285 6.10 -17.74 10.40
N THR A 286 5.64 -18.24 11.56
CA THR A 286 5.71 -17.53 12.85
C THR A 286 7.16 -17.38 13.30
N LEU A 287 7.97 -18.44 13.17
CA LEU A 287 9.39 -18.37 13.48
C LEU A 287 10.09 -17.33 12.62
N LEU A 288 9.85 -17.35 11.30
CA LEU A 288 10.46 -16.40 10.37
C LEU A 288 10.05 -14.96 10.69
N THR A 289 8.76 -14.71 11.03
CA THR A 289 8.33 -13.39 11.51
C THR A 289 9.12 -12.96 12.75
N SER A 290 9.34 -13.89 13.72
CA SER A 290 10.10 -13.58 14.93
C SER A 290 11.56 -13.23 14.63
N LEU A 291 12.21 -13.93 13.70
CA LEU A 291 13.61 -13.67 13.32
C LEU A 291 13.75 -12.33 12.60
N LEU A 292 12.83 -12.03 11.68
CA LEU A 292 12.82 -10.76 10.98
C LEU A 292 12.48 -9.59 11.91
N MET A 293 11.54 -9.76 12.85
CA MET A 293 11.25 -8.77 13.90
C MET A 293 12.49 -8.45 14.73
N GLU A 294 13.21 -9.49 15.22
CA GLU A 294 14.46 -9.30 15.94
C GLU A 294 15.48 -8.53 15.10
N HIS A 295 15.63 -8.90 13.84
CA HIS A 295 16.58 -8.23 12.95
C HIS A 295 16.22 -6.74 12.75
N VAL A 296 14.96 -6.41 12.41
CA VAL A 296 14.60 -5.02 12.11
C VAL A 296 14.58 -4.15 13.37
N VAL A 297 14.25 -4.71 14.54
CA VAL A 297 14.25 -3.98 15.80
C VAL A 297 15.68 -3.79 16.32
N ASP A 298 16.48 -4.87 16.38
CA ASP A 298 17.78 -4.84 17.05
C ASP A 298 18.93 -4.44 16.14
N ARG A 299 18.85 -4.68 14.84
CA ARG A 299 19.91 -4.35 13.86
C ARG A 299 19.58 -3.13 13.04
N ASP A 300 18.39 -3.10 12.40
CA ASP A 300 17.98 -1.98 11.56
C ASP A 300 17.50 -0.78 12.38
N LYS A 301 17.18 -0.98 13.68
CA LYS A 301 16.73 0.08 14.60
C LYS A 301 15.51 0.84 14.09
N VAL A 302 14.56 0.12 13.52
CA VAL A 302 13.32 0.74 13.05
C VAL A 302 12.50 1.29 14.19
N SER A 303 11.75 2.36 13.96
CA SER A 303 10.83 2.95 14.93
C SER A 303 9.42 2.35 14.85
N VAL A 304 9.05 1.80 13.68
CA VAL A 304 7.72 1.24 13.41
C VAL A 304 7.84 -0.05 12.62
N VAL A 305 7.02 -1.06 12.98
CA VAL A 305 6.78 -2.22 12.14
C VAL A 305 5.32 -2.23 11.70
N ASP A 306 5.08 -2.41 10.41
CA ASP A 306 3.77 -2.27 9.77
C ASP A 306 3.39 -3.55 9.00
N TYR A 307 2.24 -4.15 9.36
CA TYR A 307 1.71 -5.34 8.70
C TYR A 307 0.87 -5.04 7.46
N LEU A 308 0.80 -3.77 7.08
CA LEU A 308 0.13 -3.27 5.88
C LEU A 308 -1.36 -3.67 5.79
N ALA A 309 -1.83 -4.03 4.60
CA ALA A 309 -3.24 -4.27 4.33
C ALA A 309 -3.80 -5.52 5.02
N GLY A 310 -5.05 -5.41 5.52
CA GLY A 310 -5.86 -6.51 6.01
C GLY A 310 -6.00 -6.58 7.52
N ASP A 311 -7.16 -7.11 7.94
CA ASP A 311 -7.58 -7.26 9.36
C ASP A 311 -7.46 -8.71 9.86
N ASP A 312 -6.55 -9.50 9.32
CA ASP A 312 -6.33 -10.88 9.73
C ASP A 312 -6.02 -10.99 11.22
N GLY A 313 -6.70 -11.93 11.91
CA GLY A 313 -6.64 -12.07 13.36
C GLY A 313 -5.25 -12.25 13.94
N TYR A 314 -4.36 -12.97 13.24
CA TYR A 314 -2.99 -13.22 13.68
C TYR A 314 -2.12 -11.94 13.75
N LYS A 315 -2.49 -10.87 13.03
CA LYS A 315 -1.75 -9.60 13.07
C LYS A 315 -1.81 -8.94 14.44
N LYS A 316 -2.90 -9.14 15.18
CA LYS A 316 -3.07 -8.64 16.55
C LYS A 316 -2.06 -9.24 17.54
N ASP A 317 -1.56 -10.44 17.24
CA ASP A 317 -0.57 -11.10 18.10
C ASP A 317 0.79 -10.38 18.05
N TRP A 318 1.07 -9.70 16.93
CA TRP A 318 2.32 -8.97 16.67
C TRP A 318 2.18 -7.45 16.81
N MET A 319 1.01 -6.90 16.52
CA MET A 319 0.79 -5.45 16.42
C MET A 319 -0.09 -4.95 17.57
N SER A 320 0.16 -3.73 18.02
CA SER A 320 -0.58 -3.12 19.14
C SER A 320 -1.56 -2.05 18.70
N GLN A 321 -1.42 -1.54 17.48
CA GLN A 321 -2.24 -0.44 16.98
C GLN A 321 -2.85 -0.79 15.63
N ARG A 322 -4.01 -0.19 15.35
CA ARG A 322 -4.74 -0.34 14.10
C ARG A 322 -5.17 1.03 13.60
N ARG A 323 -4.93 1.28 12.33
CA ARG A 323 -5.42 2.45 11.60
C ARG A 323 -6.25 2.01 10.41
N GLU A 324 -6.96 2.94 9.79
CA GLU A 324 -7.83 2.65 8.66
C GLU A 324 -7.28 3.27 7.38
N ARG A 325 -7.51 2.56 6.28
CA ARG A 325 -7.33 3.09 4.94
C ARG A 325 -8.68 3.27 4.29
N TRP A 326 -8.87 4.41 3.67
CA TRP A 326 -10.13 4.79 3.05
C TRP A 326 -9.91 5.11 1.58
N GLY A 327 -11.00 5.09 0.82
CA GLY A 327 -11.01 5.55 -0.56
C GLY A 327 -11.94 6.73 -0.73
N ILE A 328 -11.70 7.48 -1.81
CA ILE A 328 -12.55 8.56 -2.29
C ILE A 328 -13.14 8.15 -3.63
N VAL A 329 -14.45 8.30 -3.78
CA VAL A 329 -15.12 8.26 -5.08
C VAL A 329 -15.77 9.61 -5.33
N ALA A 330 -15.51 10.18 -6.50
CA ALA A 330 -16.10 11.45 -6.90
C ALA A 330 -16.72 11.32 -8.28
N PHE A 331 -17.88 11.93 -8.46
CA PHE A 331 -18.66 11.89 -9.70
C PHE A 331 -18.82 13.30 -10.25
N ASN A 332 -18.65 13.47 -11.56
CA ASN A 332 -18.80 14.75 -12.23
C ASN A 332 -20.26 14.97 -12.64
N PRO A 333 -21.03 15.83 -11.96
CA PRO A 333 -22.42 16.07 -12.30
C PRO A 333 -22.60 16.87 -13.61
N ARG A 334 -21.50 17.43 -14.15
CA ARG A 334 -21.51 18.18 -15.45
C ARG A 334 -21.42 17.25 -16.65
N THR A 335 -21.31 15.94 -16.46
CA THR A 335 -21.38 14.93 -17.51
C THR A 335 -22.54 13.99 -17.25
N LEU A 336 -23.27 13.62 -18.31
CA LEU A 336 -24.43 12.71 -18.18
C LEU A 336 -24.02 11.37 -17.52
N ARG A 337 -22.87 10.80 -17.93
CA ARG A 337 -22.36 9.55 -17.36
C ARG A 337 -21.96 9.68 -15.89
N GLY A 338 -21.31 10.79 -15.53
CA GLY A 338 -20.98 11.08 -14.15
C GLY A 338 -22.23 11.23 -13.27
N LEU A 339 -23.28 11.91 -13.77
CA LEU A 339 -24.54 12.04 -13.07
C LEU A 339 -25.23 10.68 -12.88
N LEU A 340 -25.28 9.83 -13.93
CA LEU A 340 -25.83 8.47 -13.84
C LEU A 340 -25.04 7.59 -12.86
N CYS A 341 -23.70 7.67 -12.86
CA CYS A 341 -22.86 6.97 -11.89
C CYS A 341 -23.16 7.44 -10.46
N ALA A 342 -23.31 8.74 -10.24
CA ALA A 342 -23.68 9.30 -8.95
C ALA A 342 -25.05 8.81 -8.47
N ALA A 343 -26.06 8.90 -9.33
CA ALA A 343 -27.42 8.45 -9.03
C ALA A 343 -27.45 6.96 -8.62
N ARG A 344 -26.74 6.10 -9.37
CA ARG A 344 -26.59 4.67 -9.06
C ARG A 344 -25.88 4.44 -7.72
N HIS A 345 -24.81 5.19 -7.47
CA HIS A 345 -24.03 5.06 -6.23
C HIS A 345 -24.82 5.47 -4.99
N PHE A 346 -25.36 6.68 -4.99
CA PHE A 346 -26.09 7.23 -3.85
C PHE A 346 -27.46 6.57 -3.67
N GLY A 347 -28.17 6.26 -4.75
CA GLY A 347 -29.43 5.51 -4.72
C GLY A 347 -29.26 4.10 -4.16
N GLY A 348 -28.19 3.38 -4.59
CA GLY A 348 -27.87 2.07 -4.03
C GLY A 348 -27.51 2.11 -2.54
N ARG A 349 -26.87 3.19 -2.05
CA ARG A 349 -26.63 3.40 -0.62
C ARG A 349 -27.90 3.68 0.16
N ALA A 350 -28.77 4.52 -0.38
CA ALA A 350 -30.07 4.81 0.24
C ALA A 350 -30.92 3.55 0.34
N ALA A 351 -31.03 2.76 -0.73
CA ALA A 351 -31.77 1.51 -0.72
C ALA A 351 -31.23 0.50 0.31
N ARG A 352 -29.90 0.36 0.43
CA ARG A 352 -29.28 -0.50 1.46
C ARG A 352 -29.60 -0.04 2.87
N ARG A 353 -29.55 1.28 3.14
CA ARG A 353 -29.89 1.85 4.46
C ARG A 353 -31.36 1.59 4.82
N VAL A 354 -32.26 1.75 3.85
CA VAL A 354 -33.70 1.44 4.05
C VAL A 354 -33.88 -0.05 4.35
N ARG A 355 -33.26 -0.94 3.55
CA ARG A 355 -33.33 -2.39 3.76
C ARG A 355 -32.80 -2.81 5.13
N GLN A 356 -31.68 -2.24 5.60
CA GLN A 356 -31.11 -2.52 6.93
C GLN A 356 -32.02 -2.06 8.07
N ARG A 357 -32.81 -1.00 7.88
CA ARG A 357 -33.80 -0.53 8.87
C ARG A 357 -35.06 -1.38 8.89
N LEU A 358 -35.42 -1.97 7.75
CA LEU A 358 -36.64 -2.77 7.60
C LEU A 358 -36.44 -4.27 7.96
N ILE A 359 -35.20 -4.75 7.99
CA ILE A 359 -34.87 -6.12 8.42
C ILE A 359 -34.20 -5.98 9.81
N PRO A 360 -34.94 -6.24 10.93
CA PRO A 360 -34.33 -6.35 12.23
C PRO A 360 -33.28 -7.48 12.17
N SER A 361 -32.08 -7.23 12.71
CA SER A 361 -31.05 -8.24 12.85
C SER A 361 -31.64 -9.46 13.57
N ALA A 362 -31.89 -10.55 12.86
CA ALA A 362 -32.08 -11.83 13.50
C ALA A 362 -30.84 -12.06 14.38
N SER A 363 -31.06 -12.15 15.69
CA SER A 363 -30.07 -12.44 16.70
C SER A 363 -29.19 -13.60 16.23
N ALA A 364 -27.88 -13.37 16.16
CA ALA A 364 -26.93 -14.46 15.95
C ALA A 364 -27.19 -15.53 17.02
N PRO A 365 -27.25 -16.82 16.64
CA PRO A 365 -27.38 -17.88 17.63
C PRO A 365 -26.13 -17.85 18.52
N ALA A 366 -26.35 -17.78 19.82
CA ALA A 366 -25.34 -17.98 20.84
C ALA A 366 -24.73 -19.36 20.62
N ASN A 367 -23.51 -19.42 20.13
CA ASN A 367 -22.76 -20.68 20.08
C ASN A 367 -22.48 -21.12 21.52
N ALA A 368 -23.21 -22.14 21.95
CA ALA A 368 -22.89 -22.95 23.10
C ALA A 368 -21.73 -23.88 22.72
N LYS A 369 -20.72 -23.88 23.57
CA LYS A 369 -19.60 -24.80 23.79
C LYS A 369 -18.50 -24.87 22.72
#